data_4e1a53d8b1e0fab3962d73a7bc6212af
#
_entry.id   4e1a53d8b1e0fab3962d73a7bc6212af
#
_cell.length_a   1.000
_cell.length_b   1.000
_cell.length_c   1.000
_cell.angle_alpha   90.00
_cell.angle_beta   90.00
_cell.angle_gamma   90.00
#
_symmetry.space_group_name_H-M   'P 1'
#
loop_
_entity.id
_entity.type
_entity.pdbx_description
1 polymer ?
#
loop_
_entity_poly.entity_id
_entity_poly.type
_entity_poly.pdbx_seq_one_letter_code
_entity_poly.pdbx_strand_id
1 'polypeptide(L)'
;MLEIGVRPWGKYYVLADEPNFKLKWIEVLPGQRLSYQYHYKRQEAWTIVQGTAKIILDGVDKIYKYRETALIPLSAKYRIQNIGEEVLVLIEVQTGTFFREDDIVRVDDDYERG
;
A
#
# COMPACT_ATOMS: atom_id res chain seq x y z
N MET A 1 13.56 12.87 0.34
CA MET A 1 13.32 11.51 -0.15
C MET A 1 14.44 10.60 0.33
N LEU A 2 14.11 9.57 1.10
CA LEU A 2 15.10 8.71 1.77
C LEU A 2 15.42 7.45 0.99
N GLU A 3 14.45 6.91 0.23
CA GLU A 3 14.60 5.67 -0.52
C GLU A 3 13.62 5.66 -1.68
N ILE A 4 14.03 5.03 -2.78
CA ILE A 4 13.15 4.75 -3.93
C ILE A 4 13.19 3.24 -4.15
N GLY A 5 12.01 2.60 -4.17
CA GLY A 5 11.88 1.18 -4.47
C GLY A 5 11.11 0.97 -5.76
N VAL A 6 11.73 0.26 -6.72
CA VAL A 6 11.07 -0.13 -7.96
C VAL A 6 10.51 -1.54 -7.79
N ARG A 7 9.24 -1.73 -8.18
CA ARG A 7 8.53 -3.00 -8.05
C ARG A 7 7.82 -3.33 -9.36
N PRO A 8 7.44 -4.60 -9.58
CA PRO A 8 6.73 -4.98 -10.81
C PRO A 8 5.44 -4.19 -11.05
N TRP A 9 4.75 -3.79 -9.99
CA TRP A 9 3.49 -3.04 -10.06
C TRP A 9 3.65 -1.53 -10.16
N GLY A 10 4.88 -0.99 -9.98
CA GLY A 10 5.13 0.44 -9.98
C GLY A 10 6.34 0.79 -9.13
N LYS A 11 6.21 1.79 -8.28
CA LYS A 11 7.32 2.23 -7.42
C LYS A 11 6.81 2.94 -6.18
N TYR A 12 7.71 3.11 -5.20
CA TYR A 12 7.42 3.89 -4.01
C TYR A 12 8.62 4.77 -3.64
N TYR A 13 8.31 5.82 -2.91
CA TYR A 13 9.31 6.72 -2.34
C TYR A 13 9.10 6.79 -0.84
N VAL A 14 10.17 6.59 -0.06
CA VAL A 14 10.13 6.81 1.38
C VAL A 14 10.38 8.30 1.62
N LEU A 15 9.42 8.99 2.19
CA LEU A 15 9.46 10.42 2.43
C LEU A 15 9.93 10.77 3.83
N ALA A 16 9.59 9.93 4.82
CA ALA A 16 10.00 10.07 6.19
C ALA A 16 10.09 8.69 6.85
N ASP A 17 11.04 8.51 7.74
CA ASP A 17 11.24 7.25 8.47
C ASP A 17 11.67 7.61 9.89
N GLU A 18 10.71 7.62 10.80
CA GLU A 18 10.87 8.02 12.19
C GLU A 18 10.59 6.85 13.13
N PRO A 19 10.95 6.93 14.43
CA PRO A 19 10.73 5.81 15.34
C PRO A 19 9.27 5.38 15.48
N ASN A 20 8.32 6.30 15.31
CA ASN A 20 6.89 6.03 15.52
C ASN A 20 6.04 6.10 14.27
N PHE A 21 6.61 6.44 13.11
CA PHE A 21 5.88 6.41 11.84
C PHE A 21 6.82 6.35 10.65
N LYS A 22 6.27 5.89 9.51
CA LYS A 22 6.93 5.92 8.21
C LYS A 22 5.95 6.44 7.18
N LEU A 23 6.43 7.31 6.30
CA LEU A 23 5.60 7.97 5.28
C LEU A 23 6.10 7.56 3.89
N LYS A 24 5.20 7.07 3.04
CA LYS A 24 5.52 6.67 1.67
C LYS A 24 4.61 7.34 0.64
N TRP A 25 5.18 7.63 -0.51
CA TRP A 25 4.47 7.97 -1.73
C TRP A 25 4.51 6.73 -2.61
N ILE A 26 3.35 6.19 -3.00
CA ILE A 26 3.25 4.95 -3.77
C ILE A 26 2.58 5.23 -5.10
N GLU A 27 3.17 4.70 -6.19
CA GLU A 27 2.63 4.78 -7.54
C GLU A 27 2.36 3.36 -8.05
N VAL A 28 1.12 3.12 -8.49
CA VAL A 28 0.72 1.82 -9.05
C VAL A 28 0.34 2.01 -10.51
N LEU A 29 0.98 1.28 -11.40
CA LEU A 29 0.71 1.36 -12.84
C LEU A 29 -0.70 0.85 -13.16
N PRO A 30 -1.34 1.38 -14.24
CA PRO A 30 -2.66 0.89 -14.64
C PRO A 30 -2.72 -0.61 -14.80
N GLY A 31 -3.76 -1.24 -14.26
CA GLY A 31 -3.97 -2.68 -14.35
C GLY A 31 -3.14 -3.51 -13.38
N GLN A 32 -2.24 -2.90 -12.63
CA GLN A 32 -1.39 -3.61 -11.68
C GLN A 32 -1.99 -3.59 -10.27
N ARG A 33 -1.56 -4.54 -9.45
CA ARG A 33 -1.97 -4.64 -8.06
C ARG A 33 -0.83 -5.16 -7.19
N LEU A 34 -0.84 -4.80 -5.92
CA LEU A 34 0.10 -5.32 -4.94
C LEU A 34 -0.32 -6.75 -4.54
N SER A 35 0.56 -7.45 -3.82
CA SER A 35 0.20 -8.73 -3.24
C SER A 35 -0.94 -8.57 -2.22
N TYR A 36 -1.70 -9.65 -2.03
CA TYR A 36 -2.63 -9.74 -0.91
C TYR A 36 -1.78 -10.09 0.32
N GLN A 37 -1.75 -9.19 1.30
CA GLN A 37 -0.74 -9.23 2.35
C GLN A 37 -1.27 -8.69 3.68
N TYR A 38 -0.51 -8.92 4.76
CA TYR A 38 -0.79 -8.33 6.07
C TYR A 38 0.49 -8.12 6.86
N HIS A 39 0.39 -7.29 7.90
CA HIS A 39 1.49 -6.97 8.81
C HIS A 39 1.02 -7.12 10.25
N TYR A 40 1.89 -7.63 11.12
CA TYR A 40 1.56 -7.84 12.53
C TYR A 40 1.86 -6.64 13.41
N LYS A 41 2.81 -5.78 13.03
CA LYS A 41 3.40 -4.78 13.92
C LYS A 41 3.15 -3.34 13.49
N ARG A 42 2.40 -3.15 12.39
CA ARG A 42 2.06 -1.82 11.92
C ARG A 42 0.66 -1.77 11.36
N GLN A 43 0.05 -0.61 11.45
CA GLN A 43 -1.19 -0.29 10.76
C GLN A 43 -0.90 0.82 9.76
N GLU A 44 -1.81 1.04 8.82
CA GLU A 44 -1.58 1.96 7.71
C GLU A 44 -2.81 2.82 7.44
N ALA A 45 -2.58 4.03 6.95
CA ALA A 45 -3.63 4.89 6.42
C ALA A 45 -3.21 5.29 5.01
N TRP A 46 -4.09 5.10 4.03
CA TRP A 46 -3.82 5.37 2.62
C TRP A 46 -4.76 6.43 2.09
N THR A 47 -4.21 7.57 1.66
CA THR A 47 -5.00 8.64 1.03
C THR A 47 -4.72 8.67 -0.46
N ILE A 48 -5.79 8.57 -1.27
CA ILE A 48 -5.68 8.60 -2.73
C ILE A 48 -5.51 10.05 -3.18
N VAL A 49 -4.44 10.33 -3.92
CA VAL A 49 -4.17 11.66 -4.46
C VAL A 49 -4.30 11.73 -5.97
N GLN A 50 -4.35 10.59 -6.66
CA GLN A 50 -4.58 10.52 -8.09
C GLN A 50 -5.09 9.12 -8.47
N GLY A 51 -6.08 9.06 -9.36
CA GLY A 51 -6.56 7.80 -9.90
C GLY A 51 -7.67 7.16 -9.08
N THR A 52 -7.95 5.90 -9.41
CA THR A 52 -9.03 5.12 -8.78
C THR A 52 -8.49 3.77 -8.32
N ALA A 53 -8.69 3.46 -7.07
CA ALA A 53 -8.20 2.23 -6.46
C ALA A 53 -9.34 1.31 -6.05
N LYS A 54 -9.16 0.00 -6.22
CA LYS A 54 -9.95 -1.00 -5.52
C LYS A 54 -9.10 -1.53 -4.38
N ILE A 55 -9.60 -1.42 -3.16
CA ILE A 55 -8.92 -1.93 -1.98
C ILE A 55 -9.74 -3.08 -1.43
N ILE A 56 -9.07 -4.23 -1.27
CA ILE A 56 -9.65 -5.42 -0.65
C ILE A 56 -9.13 -5.45 0.77
N LEU A 57 -10.05 -5.45 1.74
CA LEU A 57 -9.72 -5.47 3.15
C LEU A 57 -10.47 -6.62 3.80
N ASP A 58 -9.74 -7.63 4.28
CA ASP A 58 -10.31 -8.86 4.85
C ASP A 58 -11.42 -9.46 3.98
N GLY A 59 -11.16 -9.50 2.66
CA GLY A 59 -12.08 -10.08 1.69
C GLY A 59 -13.22 -9.16 1.22
N VAL A 60 -13.28 -7.91 1.70
CA VAL A 60 -14.30 -6.95 1.30
C VAL A 60 -13.71 -5.91 0.36
N ASP A 61 -14.30 -5.80 -0.84
CA ASP A 61 -13.86 -4.85 -1.88
C ASP A 61 -14.51 -3.49 -1.67
N LYS A 62 -13.73 -2.42 -1.83
CA LYS A 62 -14.25 -1.06 -1.84
C LYS A 62 -13.45 -0.20 -2.81
N ILE A 63 -14.16 0.71 -3.51
CA ILE A 63 -13.54 1.65 -4.44
C ILE A 63 -13.21 2.94 -3.70
N TYR A 64 -11.97 3.41 -3.88
CA TYR A 64 -11.48 4.67 -3.30
C TYR A 64 -11.01 5.59 -4.42
N LYS A 65 -11.37 6.86 -4.31
CA LYS A 65 -11.06 7.90 -5.29
C LYS A 65 -10.32 9.05 -4.63
N TYR A 66 -10.01 10.08 -5.40
CA TYR A 66 -9.31 11.28 -4.95
C TYR A 66 -9.82 11.77 -3.60
N ARG A 67 -8.90 11.97 -2.66
CA ARG A 67 -9.09 12.47 -1.30
C ARG A 67 -9.72 11.48 -0.31
N GLU A 68 -10.10 10.31 -0.76
CA GLU A 68 -10.59 9.27 0.16
C GLU A 68 -9.43 8.55 0.84
N THR A 69 -9.62 8.18 2.10
CA THR A 69 -8.61 7.51 2.91
C THR A 69 -9.13 6.15 3.38
N ALA A 70 -8.30 5.12 3.20
CA ALA A 70 -8.54 3.78 3.72
C ALA A 70 -7.67 3.57 4.97
N LEU A 71 -8.28 3.03 6.03
CA LEU A 71 -7.56 2.65 7.25
C LEU A 71 -7.35 1.14 7.26
N ILE A 72 -6.10 0.72 7.41
CA ILE A 72 -5.70 -0.69 7.41
C ILE A 72 -5.25 -1.06 8.84
N PRO A 73 -6.08 -1.79 9.60
CA PRO A 73 -5.72 -2.19 10.97
C PRO A 73 -4.56 -3.19 11.01
N LEU A 74 -4.01 -3.38 12.20
CA LEU A 74 -3.02 -4.44 12.46
C LEU A 74 -3.59 -5.79 12.02
N SER A 75 -2.76 -6.60 11.36
CA SER A 75 -3.07 -7.96 10.93
C SER A 75 -4.22 -8.10 9.93
N ALA A 76 -4.83 -7.00 9.49
CA ALA A 76 -5.84 -7.05 8.43
C ALA A 76 -5.18 -7.44 7.10
N LYS A 77 -5.80 -8.35 6.37
CA LYS A 77 -5.34 -8.74 5.04
C LYS A 77 -5.81 -7.71 4.03
N TYR A 78 -4.92 -7.24 3.20
CA TYR A 78 -5.25 -6.18 2.26
C TYR A 78 -4.54 -6.33 0.92
N ARG A 79 -5.16 -5.76 -0.12
CA ARG A 79 -4.58 -5.60 -1.45
C ARG A 79 -5.10 -4.32 -2.06
N ILE A 80 -4.24 -3.60 -2.76
CA ILE A 80 -4.65 -2.44 -3.56
C ILE A 80 -4.44 -2.76 -5.04
N GLN A 81 -5.40 -2.36 -5.87
CA GLN A 81 -5.37 -2.53 -7.31
C GLN A 81 -5.69 -1.21 -8.00
N ASN A 82 -4.92 -0.85 -9.01
CA ASN A 82 -5.24 0.28 -9.88
C ASN A 82 -6.26 -0.18 -10.93
N ILE A 83 -7.50 0.30 -10.81
CA ILE A 83 -8.58 -0.02 -11.74
C ILE A 83 -8.90 1.14 -12.69
N GLY A 84 -8.12 2.22 -12.64
CA GLY A 84 -8.25 3.37 -13.52
C GLY A 84 -7.30 3.29 -14.71
N GLU A 85 -7.32 4.36 -15.52
CA GLU A 85 -6.52 4.45 -16.75
C GLU A 85 -5.21 5.22 -16.55
N GLU A 86 -5.08 5.94 -15.45
CA GLU A 86 -3.87 6.69 -15.12
C GLU A 86 -3.10 6.02 -13.98
N VAL A 87 -1.88 6.48 -13.73
CA VAL A 87 -1.09 6.00 -12.60
C VAL A 87 -1.85 6.34 -11.31
N LEU A 88 -2.03 5.35 -10.46
CA LEU A 88 -2.62 5.54 -9.14
C LEU A 88 -1.53 6.05 -8.20
N VAL A 89 -1.79 7.16 -7.53
CA VAL A 89 -0.87 7.74 -6.54
C VAL A 89 -1.58 7.81 -5.20
N LEU A 90 -0.94 7.28 -4.18
CA LEU A 90 -1.43 7.36 -2.80
C LEU A 90 -0.30 7.69 -1.85
N ILE A 91 -0.68 8.33 -0.74
CA ILE A 91 0.23 8.62 0.37
C ILE A 91 -0.14 7.67 1.50
N GLU A 92 0.86 6.93 1.96
CA GLU A 92 0.71 5.93 3.01
C GLU A 92 1.41 6.39 4.28
N VAL A 93 0.68 6.39 5.38
CA VAL A 93 1.25 6.61 6.72
C VAL A 93 1.23 5.28 7.45
N GLN A 94 2.40 4.80 7.83
CA GLN A 94 2.56 3.59 8.66
C GLN A 94 2.79 4.02 10.09
N THR A 95 2.04 3.45 11.02
CA THR A 95 2.21 3.67 12.46
C THR A 95 2.26 2.32 13.17
N GLY A 96 3.02 2.23 14.25
CA GLY A 96 3.19 0.99 15.00
C GLY A 96 4.57 0.88 15.59
N THR A 97 5.06 -0.36 15.75
CA THR A 97 6.33 -0.64 16.42
C THR A 97 7.43 -1.11 15.48
N PHE A 98 7.10 -1.41 14.22
CA PHE A 98 8.06 -1.99 13.29
C PHE A 98 7.63 -1.73 11.85
N PHE A 99 8.50 -1.12 11.04
CA PHE A 99 8.16 -0.68 9.68
C PHE A 99 8.98 -1.37 8.57
N ARG A 100 9.81 -2.35 8.94
CA ARG A 100 10.60 -3.10 7.95
C ARG A 100 9.72 -4.12 7.23
N GLU A 101 10.10 -4.46 6.01
CA GLU A 101 9.34 -5.41 5.19
C GLU A 101 9.46 -6.86 5.70
N ASP A 102 10.33 -7.13 6.65
CA ASP A 102 10.43 -8.44 7.30
C ASP A 102 9.13 -8.85 8.01
N ASP A 103 8.27 -7.88 8.34
CA ASP A 103 6.96 -8.13 8.97
C ASP A 103 5.86 -8.44 7.95
N ILE A 104 6.14 -8.38 6.66
CA ILE A 104 5.14 -8.64 5.62
C ILE A 104 4.91 -10.14 5.46
N VAL A 105 3.63 -10.53 5.36
CA VAL A 105 3.24 -11.89 4.96
C VAL A 105 2.41 -11.77 3.69
N ARG A 106 2.91 -12.32 2.59
CA ARG A 106 2.22 -12.31 1.31
C ARG A 106 1.38 -13.57 1.17
N VAL A 107 0.06 -13.38 1.08
CA VAL A 107 -0.91 -14.47 0.94
C VAL A 107 -1.04 -14.86 -0.53
N ASP A 108 -1.04 -13.87 -1.42
CA ASP A 108 -1.15 -14.07 -2.86
C ASP A 108 -0.40 -12.95 -3.57
N ASP A 109 0.48 -13.29 -4.50
CA ASP A 109 1.31 -12.32 -5.21
C ASP A 109 1.40 -12.70 -6.69
N ASP A 110 0.89 -11.83 -7.57
CA ASP A 110 0.90 -12.04 -9.03
C ASP A 110 2.32 -12.19 -9.58
N TYR A 111 3.33 -11.72 -8.86
CA TYR A 111 4.73 -11.70 -9.30
C TYR A 111 5.60 -12.77 -8.63
N GLU A 112 5.00 -13.63 -7.84
CA GLU A 112 5.64 -14.78 -7.19
C GLU A 112 6.90 -14.40 -6.39
N ARG A 113 6.86 -13.29 -5.68
CA ARG A 113 8.02 -12.82 -4.89
C ARG A 113 8.16 -13.50 -3.53
N GLY A 114 7.28 -14.36 -3.19
CA GLY A 114 7.31 -15.08 -1.92
C GLY A 114 6.63 -14.39 -0.76
#